data_204852a6fa0ab57ba7ad9792313a6cdc
#
_entry.id   204852a6fa0ab57ba7ad9792313a6cdc
#
_cell.length_a   1.000
_cell.length_b   1.000
_cell.length_c   1.000
_cell.angle_alpha   90.00
_cell.angle_beta   90.00
_cell.angle_gamma   90.00
#
_symmetry.space_group_name_H-M   'P 1'
#
loop_
_entity.id
_entity.type
_entity.pdbx_description
1 polymer ?
#
loop_
_entity_poly.entity_id
_entity_poly.type
_entity_poly.pdbx_seq_one_letter_code
_entity_poly.pdbx_strand_id
1 'polypeptide(L)'
;MTVAPFVNYQTKPENYKHISLAFDGAVATLSINIDENAGIRPGYKLKLNSYDLGVDIELHDALQRIRFEHPEVRSVVVTSLKDRVFCSGANIFMLGVSTHGWKVNFCKFTNETRNGIEDSSKYSGLKFVAALNGACAGGGYELALACDDIVLVDDRSSSVSLPEVPLLGVLPGTGGLTRVTDKRHVRHDLADIFCTSVEGVRGQKAVDWRLVDAIAKPNQFQQVVRERADNLAAKSDRPATEKGVALTPIQRIIAADQISYINVTVDIDRAKRLATFTVKAPTTAQPTDIAGILAAGAQWWPLQMVRELDDAILHMRTNELDIGTWLLKAVGDAKAVLASDATLLAHKDHWFVRETIGHLRRTLARLDVSSRSIFAIVEEGTCFV
;
A
#
# COMPACT_ATOMS: atom_id res chain seq x y z
N MET A 1 24.06 22.22 0.81
CA MET A 1 22.92 21.35 1.15
C MET A 1 22.75 20.39 -0.02
N THR A 2 22.92 19.10 0.17
CA THR A 2 22.64 18.12 -0.88
C THR A 2 21.11 18.11 -1.08
N VAL A 3 20.66 18.44 -2.30
CA VAL A 3 19.24 18.35 -2.68
C VAL A 3 18.80 16.91 -2.45
N ALA A 4 17.74 16.72 -1.68
CA ALA A 4 17.17 15.38 -1.49
C ALA A 4 16.79 14.79 -2.85
N PRO A 5 17.12 13.53 -3.16
CA PRO A 5 16.79 12.96 -4.45
C PRO A 5 15.27 12.94 -4.63
N PHE A 6 14.85 13.28 -5.85
CA PHE A 6 13.45 13.23 -6.27
C PHE A 6 12.89 11.81 -6.12
N VAL A 7 11.72 11.68 -5.50
CA VAL A 7 11.01 10.42 -5.35
C VAL A 7 9.88 10.33 -6.36
N ASN A 8 9.95 9.34 -7.23
CA ASN A 8 8.87 8.99 -8.14
C ASN A 8 8.09 7.80 -7.61
N TYR A 9 6.79 7.98 -7.38
CA TYR A 9 5.89 6.91 -6.93
C TYR A 9 5.31 6.07 -8.06
N GLN A 10 5.51 6.49 -9.31
CA GLN A 10 5.08 5.70 -10.47
C GLN A 10 6.13 4.64 -10.81
N THR A 11 5.67 3.41 -10.89
CA THR A 11 6.46 2.27 -11.33
C THR A 11 5.56 1.28 -12.10
N LYS A 12 6.12 0.17 -12.56
CA LYS A 12 5.42 -0.91 -13.24
C LYS A 12 6.20 -2.22 -13.07
N PRO A 13 5.57 -3.39 -13.25
CA PRO A 13 6.19 -4.68 -12.97
C PRO A 13 7.56 -4.90 -13.63
N GLU A 14 7.75 -4.39 -14.87
CA GLU A 14 9.02 -4.54 -15.59
C GLU A 14 10.18 -3.74 -14.97
N ASN A 15 9.87 -2.79 -14.11
CA ASN A 15 10.85 -1.95 -13.42
C ASN A 15 11.13 -2.39 -11.97
N TYR A 16 10.40 -3.40 -11.46
CA TYR A 16 10.58 -3.87 -10.10
C TYR A 16 11.97 -4.47 -9.89
N LYS A 17 12.58 -4.12 -8.78
CA LYS A 17 13.89 -4.60 -8.32
C LYS A 17 13.79 -5.49 -7.10
N HIS A 18 12.67 -5.38 -6.38
CA HIS A 18 12.50 -5.93 -5.04
C HIS A 18 11.32 -6.88 -4.93
N ILE A 19 10.32 -6.71 -5.78
CA ILE A 19 9.08 -7.47 -5.75
C ILE A 19 8.91 -8.23 -7.07
N SER A 20 8.38 -9.43 -6.99
CA SER A 20 7.90 -10.16 -8.17
C SER A 20 6.50 -10.69 -7.93
N LEU A 21 5.72 -10.77 -9.01
CA LEU A 21 4.37 -11.32 -9.03
C LEU A 21 4.32 -12.55 -9.92
N ALA A 22 3.67 -13.59 -9.43
CA ALA A 22 3.32 -14.77 -10.21
C ALA A 22 1.84 -15.07 -9.99
N PHE A 23 1.16 -15.55 -11.04
CA PHE A 23 -0.26 -15.81 -11.02
C PHE A 23 -0.54 -17.28 -11.35
N ASP A 24 -1.34 -17.94 -10.51
CA ASP A 24 -1.77 -19.32 -10.69
C ASP A 24 -3.26 -19.43 -10.37
N GLY A 25 -4.09 -19.17 -11.37
CA GLY A 25 -5.53 -19.15 -11.23
C GLY A 25 -6.01 -18.10 -10.23
N ALA A 26 -6.70 -18.54 -9.19
CA ALA A 26 -7.24 -17.67 -8.15
C ALA A 26 -6.20 -17.21 -7.11
N VAL A 27 -4.95 -17.69 -7.20
CA VAL A 27 -3.90 -17.38 -6.25
C VAL A 27 -2.77 -16.61 -6.95
N ALA A 28 -2.42 -15.44 -6.42
CA ALA A 28 -1.20 -14.75 -6.78
C ALA A 28 -0.13 -14.97 -5.72
N THR A 29 1.13 -15.01 -6.14
CA THR A 29 2.30 -15.00 -5.24
C THR A 29 3.03 -13.69 -5.40
N LEU A 30 3.09 -12.90 -4.32
CA LEU A 30 3.89 -11.71 -4.19
C LEU A 30 5.16 -12.09 -3.43
N SER A 31 6.29 -12.14 -4.15
CA SER A 31 7.57 -12.54 -3.59
C SER A 31 8.45 -11.32 -3.31
N ILE A 32 9.01 -11.27 -2.10
CA ILE A 32 10.00 -10.28 -1.69
C ILE A 32 11.39 -10.84 -2.01
N ASN A 33 12.12 -10.15 -2.87
CA ASN A 33 13.51 -10.48 -3.23
C ASN A 33 14.33 -9.21 -3.37
N ILE A 34 14.58 -8.55 -2.24
CA ILE A 34 15.17 -7.24 -2.22
C ILE A 34 16.61 -7.27 -2.77
N ASP A 35 16.87 -6.45 -3.79
CA ASP A 35 18.22 -6.17 -4.27
C ASP A 35 18.91 -5.27 -3.24
N GLU A 36 19.94 -5.80 -2.59
CA GLU A 36 20.66 -5.13 -1.52
C GLU A 36 21.31 -3.81 -1.94
N ASN A 37 21.63 -3.67 -3.24
CA ASN A 37 22.33 -2.50 -3.79
C ASN A 37 21.40 -1.49 -4.46
N ALA A 38 20.09 -1.80 -4.57
CA ALA A 38 19.11 -0.95 -5.23
C ALA A 38 18.27 -0.08 -4.28
N GLY A 39 18.86 0.35 -3.16
CA GLY A 39 18.20 1.32 -2.28
C GLY A 39 17.81 2.60 -3.04
N ILE A 40 16.68 3.21 -2.67
CA ILE A 40 16.15 4.42 -3.32
C ILE A 40 17.10 5.63 -3.19
N ARG A 41 18.05 5.55 -2.26
CA ARG A 41 19.10 6.55 -2.03
C ARG A 41 20.46 5.88 -1.84
N PRO A 42 21.57 6.54 -2.15
CA PRO A 42 22.89 6.05 -1.81
C PRO A 42 23.14 6.09 -0.29
N GLY A 43 24.19 5.38 0.15
CA GLY A 43 24.68 5.44 1.52
C GLY A 43 24.28 4.29 2.44
N TYR A 44 23.46 3.35 1.97
CA TYR A 44 23.11 2.13 2.71
C TYR A 44 22.87 0.94 1.77
N LYS A 45 22.81 -0.27 2.35
CA LYS A 45 22.46 -1.51 1.65
C LYS A 45 21.25 -2.15 2.32
N LEU A 46 20.38 -2.74 1.51
CA LEU A 46 19.14 -3.41 1.96
C LEU A 46 19.39 -4.89 2.31
N LYS A 47 20.27 -5.15 3.29
CA LYS A 47 20.60 -6.52 3.71
C LYS A 47 19.42 -7.22 4.38
N LEU A 48 19.39 -8.55 4.34
CA LEU A 48 18.43 -9.40 5.02
C LEU A 48 16.97 -9.07 4.65
N ASN A 49 16.72 -8.78 3.38
CA ASN A 49 15.41 -8.30 2.93
C ASN A 49 14.87 -7.11 3.78
N SER A 50 15.76 -6.26 4.33
CA SER A 50 15.31 -4.99 4.91
C SER A 50 14.84 -4.06 3.80
N TYR A 51 13.86 -3.21 4.10
CA TYR A 51 13.24 -2.37 3.10
C TYR A 51 13.42 -0.88 3.36
N ASP A 52 13.33 -0.11 2.30
CA ASP A 52 13.17 1.33 2.26
C ASP A 52 11.90 1.74 1.51
N LEU A 53 11.73 3.03 1.24
CA LEU A 53 10.57 3.55 0.53
C LEU A 53 10.42 2.95 -0.90
N GLY A 54 11.52 2.60 -1.57
CA GLY A 54 11.50 2.01 -2.91
C GLY A 54 10.78 0.66 -2.94
N VAL A 55 11.01 -0.17 -1.93
CA VAL A 55 10.34 -1.48 -1.78
C VAL A 55 8.83 -1.28 -1.55
N ASP A 56 8.44 -0.31 -0.71
CA ASP A 56 7.03 -0.04 -0.46
C ASP A 56 6.31 0.58 -1.68
N ILE A 57 7.03 1.33 -2.53
CA ILE A 57 6.49 1.83 -3.81
C ILE A 57 6.14 0.66 -4.74
N GLU A 58 7.04 -0.32 -4.89
CA GLU A 58 6.76 -1.51 -5.68
C GLU A 58 5.62 -2.35 -5.09
N LEU A 59 5.60 -2.52 -3.76
CA LEU A 59 4.52 -3.22 -3.06
C LEU A 59 3.17 -2.53 -3.28
N HIS A 60 3.13 -1.21 -3.19
CA HIS A 60 1.91 -0.44 -3.43
C HIS A 60 1.39 -0.62 -4.87
N ASP A 61 2.27 -0.47 -5.86
CA ASP A 61 1.92 -0.67 -7.27
C ASP A 61 1.46 -2.11 -7.53
N ALA A 62 2.16 -3.12 -6.98
CA ALA A 62 1.79 -4.53 -7.10
C ALA A 62 0.37 -4.80 -6.58
N LEU A 63 0.00 -4.22 -5.43
CA LEU A 63 -1.35 -4.33 -4.89
C LEU A 63 -2.40 -3.67 -5.79
N GLN A 64 -2.09 -2.51 -6.40
CA GLN A 64 -3.00 -1.87 -7.35
C GLN A 64 -3.17 -2.72 -8.61
N ARG A 65 -2.08 -3.31 -9.14
CA ARG A 65 -2.15 -4.23 -10.29
C ARG A 65 -3.04 -5.43 -10.02
N ILE A 66 -2.85 -6.09 -8.87
CA ILE A 66 -3.70 -7.22 -8.48
C ILE A 66 -5.18 -6.80 -8.40
N ARG A 67 -5.48 -5.62 -7.84
CA ARG A 67 -6.86 -5.14 -7.70
C ARG A 67 -7.54 -4.92 -9.06
N PHE A 68 -6.86 -4.24 -9.97
CA PHE A 68 -7.45 -3.75 -11.22
C PHE A 68 -7.16 -4.62 -12.43
N GLU A 69 -5.97 -5.21 -12.52
CA GLU A 69 -5.55 -5.97 -13.71
C GLU A 69 -5.84 -7.47 -13.58
N HIS A 70 -6.04 -7.96 -12.34
CA HIS A 70 -6.24 -9.38 -12.04
C HIS A 70 -7.48 -9.62 -11.17
N PRO A 71 -8.71 -9.34 -11.67
CA PRO A 71 -9.92 -9.55 -10.89
C PRO A 71 -10.16 -11.03 -10.53
N GLU A 72 -9.60 -11.98 -11.30
CA GLU A 72 -9.63 -13.41 -11.05
C GLU A 72 -8.86 -13.84 -9.81
N VAL A 73 -7.87 -13.05 -9.38
CA VAL A 73 -7.10 -13.32 -8.16
C VAL A 73 -7.98 -13.06 -6.93
N ARG A 74 -8.05 -14.05 -6.05
CA ARG A 74 -8.86 -14.05 -4.84
C ARG A 74 -8.04 -14.15 -3.58
N SER A 75 -6.85 -14.77 -3.67
CA SER A 75 -5.90 -14.87 -2.58
C SER A 75 -4.49 -14.52 -3.04
N VAL A 76 -3.72 -13.90 -2.15
CA VAL A 76 -2.35 -13.49 -2.39
C VAL A 76 -1.45 -14.11 -1.33
N VAL A 77 -0.47 -14.89 -1.76
CA VAL A 77 0.60 -15.38 -0.89
C VAL A 77 1.72 -14.36 -0.88
N VAL A 78 2.04 -13.81 0.27
CA VAL A 78 3.20 -12.92 0.47
C VAL A 78 4.33 -13.74 1.05
N THR A 79 5.45 -13.86 0.34
CA THR A 79 6.59 -14.70 0.73
C THR A 79 7.93 -14.05 0.38
N SER A 80 9.03 -14.71 0.69
CA SER A 80 10.38 -14.27 0.36
C SER A 80 11.09 -15.29 -0.52
N LEU A 81 11.93 -14.80 -1.44
CA LEU A 81 12.86 -15.65 -2.22
C LEU A 81 14.24 -15.77 -1.58
N LYS A 82 14.50 -15.09 -0.46
CA LYS A 82 15.74 -15.27 0.30
C LYS A 82 15.64 -16.51 1.17
N ASP A 83 16.73 -17.26 1.21
CA ASP A 83 16.80 -18.44 2.09
C ASP A 83 16.80 -18.03 3.56
N ARG A 84 15.93 -18.64 4.36
CA ARG A 84 15.83 -18.49 5.81
C ARG A 84 15.58 -17.05 6.34
N VAL A 85 15.21 -16.13 5.46
CA VAL A 85 14.86 -14.76 5.82
C VAL A 85 13.59 -14.36 5.07
N PHE A 86 12.53 -14.05 5.82
CA PHE A 86 11.36 -13.41 5.23
C PHE A 86 11.63 -11.92 5.04
N CYS A 87 11.81 -11.17 6.12
CA CYS A 87 12.11 -9.74 6.08
C CYS A 87 12.58 -9.26 7.47
N SER A 88 13.66 -8.51 7.51
CA SER A 88 14.18 -7.93 8.76
C SER A 88 13.60 -6.54 9.10
N GLY A 89 12.62 -6.07 8.32
CA GLY A 89 11.93 -4.80 8.56
C GLY A 89 12.59 -3.59 7.92
N ALA A 90 12.25 -2.40 8.40
CA ALA A 90 12.80 -1.15 7.89
C ALA A 90 14.31 -1.09 8.03
N ASN A 91 15.00 -0.60 6.99
CA ASN A 91 16.46 -0.52 7.01
C ASN A 91 16.93 0.53 8.02
N ILE A 92 17.59 0.09 9.09
CA ILE A 92 18.04 0.93 10.20
C ILE A 92 19.12 1.92 9.77
N PHE A 93 19.98 1.57 8.81
CA PHE A 93 21.01 2.49 8.28
C PHE A 93 20.36 3.60 7.47
N MET A 94 19.37 3.28 6.63
CA MET A 94 18.55 4.29 5.95
C MET A 94 17.90 5.24 6.96
N LEU A 95 17.31 4.72 8.03
CA LEU A 95 16.71 5.54 9.08
C LEU A 95 17.78 6.42 9.77
N GLY A 96 18.97 5.89 10.06
CA GLY A 96 20.07 6.61 10.70
C GLY A 96 20.53 7.83 9.90
N VAL A 97 20.60 7.73 8.56
CA VAL A 97 21.07 8.83 7.70
C VAL A 97 19.94 9.73 7.17
N SER A 98 18.69 9.48 7.54
CA SER A 98 17.52 10.21 7.04
C SER A 98 17.13 11.37 7.95
N THR A 99 16.63 12.45 7.32
CA THR A 99 16.02 13.57 8.06
C THR A 99 14.71 13.15 8.72
N HIS A 100 14.25 13.93 9.69
CA HIS A 100 12.96 13.68 10.36
C HIS A 100 11.80 13.65 9.37
N GLY A 101 11.69 14.62 8.46
CA GLY A 101 10.63 14.68 7.46
C GLY A 101 10.62 13.46 6.55
N TRP A 102 11.79 12.93 6.18
CA TRP A 102 11.87 11.67 5.43
C TRP A 102 11.34 10.49 6.22
N LYS A 103 11.75 10.32 7.48
CA LYS A 103 11.30 9.24 8.35
C LYS A 103 9.77 9.24 8.49
N VAL A 104 9.19 10.43 8.72
CA VAL A 104 7.74 10.60 8.84
C VAL A 104 7.02 10.17 7.56
N ASN A 105 7.47 10.62 6.38
CA ASN A 105 6.84 10.25 5.11
C ASN A 105 7.03 8.77 4.78
N PHE A 106 8.21 8.21 5.07
CA PHE A 106 8.46 6.78 4.96
C PHE A 106 7.48 5.98 5.82
N CYS A 107 7.38 6.26 7.11
CA CYS A 107 6.46 5.55 8.02
C CYS A 107 5.00 5.70 7.59
N LYS A 108 4.57 6.89 7.13
CA LYS A 108 3.21 7.09 6.61
C LYS A 108 2.93 6.18 5.43
N PHE A 109 3.79 6.18 4.41
CA PHE A 109 3.58 5.39 3.21
C PHE A 109 3.64 3.89 3.51
N THR A 110 4.56 3.46 4.38
CA THR A 110 4.62 2.09 4.88
C THR A 110 3.32 1.68 5.59
N ASN A 111 2.77 2.53 6.47
CA ASN A 111 1.46 2.27 7.08
C ASN A 111 0.34 2.17 6.04
N GLU A 112 0.33 3.04 5.04
CA GLU A 112 -0.67 3.04 3.97
C GLU A 112 -0.63 1.76 3.15
N THR A 113 0.55 1.18 2.89
CA THR A 113 0.66 -0.11 2.19
C THR A 113 0.11 -1.27 3.03
N ARG A 114 0.39 -1.31 4.35
CA ARG A 114 -0.15 -2.35 5.27
C ARG A 114 -1.66 -2.20 5.44
N ASN A 115 -2.14 -0.99 5.64
CA ASN A 115 -3.58 -0.69 5.69
C ASN A 115 -4.26 -1.03 4.34
N GLY A 116 -3.54 -0.86 3.23
CA GLY A 116 -3.99 -1.25 1.90
C GLY A 116 -4.23 -2.76 1.74
N ILE A 117 -3.43 -3.60 2.41
CA ILE A 117 -3.65 -5.06 2.45
C ILE A 117 -4.95 -5.36 3.22
N GLU A 118 -5.12 -4.79 4.41
CA GLU A 118 -6.32 -4.97 5.23
C GLU A 118 -7.58 -4.41 4.56
N ASP A 119 -7.45 -3.26 3.88
CA ASP A 119 -8.52 -2.67 3.08
C ASP A 119 -8.95 -3.59 1.92
N SER A 120 -7.99 -4.22 1.24
CA SER A 120 -8.27 -5.19 0.18
C SER A 120 -9.00 -6.42 0.72
N SER A 121 -8.58 -6.92 1.88
CA SER A 121 -9.25 -8.05 2.54
C SER A 121 -10.70 -7.72 2.92
N LYS A 122 -10.94 -6.50 3.39
CA LYS A 122 -12.25 -6.09 3.88
C LYS A 122 -13.24 -5.70 2.76
N TYR A 123 -12.74 -5.04 1.70
CA TYR A 123 -13.60 -4.39 0.73
C TYR A 123 -13.43 -4.86 -0.71
N SER A 124 -12.28 -5.45 -1.06
CA SER A 124 -12.02 -5.95 -2.43
C SER A 124 -12.23 -7.46 -2.58
N GLY A 125 -12.49 -8.17 -1.48
CA GLY A 125 -12.55 -9.64 -1.51
C GLY A 125 -11.21 -10.34 -1.69
N LEU A 126 -10.09 -9.62 -1.74
CA LEU A 126 -8.74 -10.19 -1.76
C LEU A 126 -8.34 -10.66 -0.37
N LYS A 127 -7.83 -11.89 -0.25
CA LYS A 127 -7.32 -12.44 1.00
C LYS A 127 -5.82 -12.66 0.94
N PHE A 128 -5.14 -12.56 2.08
CA PHE A 128 -3.69 -12.58 2.12
C PHE A 128 -3.16 -13.64 3.09
N VAL A 129 -2.21 -14.46 2.61
CA VAL A 129 -1.45 -15.40 3.43
C VAL A 129 0.00 -14.91 3.51
N ALA A 130 0.50 -14.62 4.70
CA ALA A 130 1.92 -14.41 4.91
C ALA A 130 2.62 -15.76 5.10
N ALA A 131 3.47 -16.14 4.14
CA ALA A 131 4.24 -17.37 4.15
C ALA A 131 5.67 -17.07 4.61
N LEU A 132 5.91 -17.18 5.91
CA LEU A 132 7.17 -16.83 6.55
C LEU A 132 8.16 -17.99 6.44
N ASN A 133 8.93 -18.00 5.35
CA ASN A 133 9.93 -19.03 5.04
C ASN A 133 11.24 -18.86 5.81
N GLY A 134 11.32 -17.94 6.76
CA GLY A 134 12.49 -17.59 7.52
C GLY A 134 12.22 -16.58 8.62
N ALA A 135 13.29 -16.01 9.18
CA ALA A 135 13.22 -14.98 10.21
C ALA A 135 12.41 -13.76 9.73
N CYS A 136 11.49 -13.31 10.57
CA CYS A 136 10.56 -12.22 10.29
C CYS A 136 10.54 -11.25 11.46
N ALA A 137 11.14 -10.06 11.28
CA ALA A 137 11.36 -9.13 12.38
C ALA A 137 10.89 -7.71 12.06
N GLY A 138 10.49 -6.99 13.09
CA GLY A 138 10.14 -5.57 13.00
C GLY A 138 9.07 -5.30 11.94
N GLY A 139 9.30 -4.33 11.09
CA GLY A 139 8.40 -3.99 10.00
C GLY A 139 8.13 -5.12 9.00
N GLY A 140 8.98 -6.16 8.95
CA GLY A 140 8.69 -7.40 8.22
C GLY A 140 7.56 -8.19 8.86
N TYR A 141 7.55 -8.28 10.18
CA TYR A 141 6.45 -8.90 10.89
C TYR A 141 5.19 -8.01 10.89
N GLU A 142 5.33 -6.68 10.89
CA GLU A 142 4.20 -5.76 10.71
C GLU A 142 3.52 -5.95 9.34
N LEU A 143 4.28 -6.28 8.29
CA LEU A 143 3.72 -6.68 6.99
C LEU A 143 2.93 -7.99 7.09
N ALA A 144 3.48 -9.00 7.75
CA ALA A 144 2.78 -10.27 7.98
C ALA A 144 1.50 -10.09 8.80
N LEU A 145 1.54 -9.24 9.83
CA LEU A 145 0.38 -8.90 10.66
C LEU A 145 -0.76 -8.23 9.87
N ALA A 146 -0.47 -7.55 8.77
CA ALA A 146 -1.48 -6.99 7.89
C ALA A 146 -2.24 -8.06 7.10
N CYS A 147 -1.67 -9.26 6.88
CA CYS A 147 -2.30 -10.38 6.20
C CYS A 147 -3.42 -11.03 7.03
N ASP A 148 -4.28 -11.80 6.36
CA ASP A 148 -5.40 -12.52 7.01
C ASP A 148 -4.93 -13.77 7.74
N ASP A 149 -3.88 -14.40 7.24
CA ASP A 149 -3.35 -15.67 7.74
C ASP A 149 -1.82 -15.65 7.72
N ILE A 150 -1.18 -16.23 8.73
CA ILE A 150 0.27 -16.23 8.89
C ILE A 150 0.75 -17.67 9.13
N VAL A 151 1.57 -18.17 8.21
CA VAL A 151 2.22 -19.49 8.33
C VAL A 151 3.71 -19.30 8.55
N LEU A 152 4.25 -19.83 9.64
CA LEU A 152 5.69 -19.79 9.93
C LEU A 152 6.33 -21.16 9.67
N VAL A 153 7.47 -21.17 8.99
CA VAL A 153 8.25 -22.41 8.83
C VAL A 153 8.80 -22.86 10.18
N ASP A 154 8.59 -24.14 10.52
CA ASP A 154 9.12 -24.78 11.74
C ASP A 154 10.45 -25.51 11.45
N ASP A 155 11.48 -24.71 11.23
CA ASP A 155 12.86 -25.15 10.98
C ASP A 155 13.76 -25.07 12.24
N ARG A 156 13.18 -24.80 13.40
CA ARG A 156 13.80 -24.57 14.71
C ARG A 156 14.59 -23.26 14.83
N SER A 157 14.77 -22.48 13.77
CA SER A 157 15.51 -21.22 13.78
C SER A 157 14.65 -20.01 13.47
N SER A 158 13.67 -20.17 12.60
CA SER A 158 12.79 -19.10 12.17
C SER A 158 11.85 -18.63 13.27
N SER A 159 11.72 -17.33 13.42
CA SER A 159 10.92 -16.67 14.48
C SER A 159 10.26 -15.40 13.97
N VAL A 160 9.25 -14.97 14.69
CA VAL A 160 8.64 -13.63 14.54
C VAL A 160 9.04 -12.75 15.73
N SER A 161 9.30 -11.45 15.51
CA SER A 161 9.69 -10.52 16.57
C SER A 161 9.32 -9.07 16.27
N LEU A 162 9.13 -8.27 17.32
CA LEU A 162 9.05 -6.81 17.26
C LEU A 162 10.11 -6.21 18.19
N PRO A 163 11.39 -6.21 17.79
CA PRO A 163 12.51 -5.88 18.67
C PRO A 163 12.87 -4.39 18.71
N GLU A 164 11.99 -3.51 18.24
CA GLU A 164 12.25 -2.08 18.07
C GLU A 164 12.54 -1.38 19.40
N VAL A 165 11.78 -1.71 20.45
CA VAL A 165 11.96 -1.09 21.77
C VAL A 165 13.35 -1.41 22.35
N PRO A 166 13.73 -2.69 22.50
CA PRO A 166 15.03 -3.02 23.12
C PRO A 166 16.24 -2.69 22.26
N LEU A 167 16.12 -2.72 20.91
CA LEU A 167 17.27 -2.47 20.03
C LEU A 167 17.41 -1.01 19.60
N LEU A 168 16.32 -0.29 19.43
CA LEU A 168 16.32 1.03 18.82
C LEU A 168 15.74 2.13 19.73
N GLY A 169 15.11 1.77 20.85
CA GLY A 169 14.46 2.71 21.75
C GLY A 169 13.23 3.40 21.11
N VAL A 170 12.60 2.76 20.12
CA VAL A 170 11.42 3.28 19.44
C VAL A 170 10.31 2.21 19.46
N LEU A 171 9.08 2.64 19.28
CA LEU A 171 7.94 1.71 19.09
C LEU A 171 7.91 1.16 17.67
N PRO A 172 7.38 -0.06 17.43
CA PRO A 172 7.00 -0.53 16.11
C PRO A 172 6.09 0.50 15.43
N GLY A 173 6.59 1.13 14.33
CA GLY A 173 6.00 2.36 13.78
C GLY A 173 4.94 2.12 12.71
N THR A 174 4.71 0.87 12.28
CA THR A 174 3.80 0.58 11.17
C THR A 174 2.63 -0.34 11.56
N GLY A 175 2.13 -0.14 12.78
CA GLY A 175 0.89 -0.73 13.29
C GLY A 175 1.06 -2.08 13.97
N GLY A 176 2.30 -2.51 14.28
CA GLY A 176 2.57 -3.81 14.90
C GLY A 176 1.90 -3.98 16.25
N LEU A 177 2.02 -2.99 17.14
CA LEU A 177 1.42 -3.06 18.48
C LEU A 177 -0.09 -3.21 18.42
N THR A 178 -0.77 -2.37 17.63
CA THR A 178 -2.23 -2.42 17.45
C THR A 178 -2.66 -3.77 16.87
N ARG A 179 -1.95 -4.29 15.84
CA ARG A 179 -2.32 -5.56 15.25
C ARG A 179 -2.08 -6.74 16.17
N VAL A 180 -1.04 -6.73 16.98
CA VAL A 180 -0.78 -7.78 17.99
C VAL A 180 -1.93 -7.84 19.02
N THR A 181 -2.39 -6.70 19.52
CA THR A 181 -3.47 -6.65 20.52
C THR A 181 -4.86 -6.76 19.90
N ASP A 182 -5.19 -5.89 18.95
CA ASP A 182 -6.57 -5.73 18.49
C ASP A 182 -6.96 -6.73 17.39
N LYS A 183 -6.02 -7.09 16.49
CA LYS A 183 -6.29 -8.02 15.39
C LYS A 183 -5.99 -9.47 15.79
N ARG A 184 -4.82 -9.71 16.39
CA ARG A 184 -4.38 -11.05 16.79
C ARG A 184 -4.94 -11.48 18.16
N HIS A 185 -5.47 -10.53 18.94
CA HIS A 185 -5.98 -10.77 20.29
C HIS A 185 -4.94 -11.48 21.19
N VAL A 186 -3.68 -11.09 21.06
CA VAL A 186 -2.63 -11.54 21.97
C VAL A 186 -2.91 -10.96 23.34
N ARG A 187 -2.83 -11.79 24.37
CA ARG A 187 -3.03 -11.37 25.74
C ARG A 187 -2.00 -10.30 26.13
N HIS A 188 -2.41 -9.22 26.79
CA HIS A 188 -1.58 -8.03 27.02
C HIS A 188 -0.22 -8.34 27.68
N ASP A 189 -0.18 -9.22 28.69
CA ASP A 189 1.05 -9.62 29.35
C ASP A 189 2.04 -10.35 28.40
N LEU A 190 1.53 -11.14 27.44
CA LEU A 190 2.34 -11.78 26.43
C LEU A 190 2.79 -10.77 25.36
N ALA A 191 1.93 -9.80 25.00
CA ALA A 191 2.27 -8.71 24.09
C ALA A 191 3.39 -7.84 24.68
N ASP A 192 3.34 -7.51 25.97
CA ASP A 192 4.38 -6.74 26.65
C ASP A 192 5.74 -7.47 26.60
N ILE A 193 5.75 -8.77 26.91
CA ILE A 193 6.98 -9.58 26.82
C ILE A 193 7.48 -9.64 25.38
N PHE A 194 6.58 -9.88 24.41
CA PHE A 194 6.93 -10.01 22.98
C PHE A 194 7.53 -8.71 22.42
N CYS A 195 6.93 -7.57 22.72
CA CYS A 195 7.35 -6.26 22.19
C CYS A 195 8.55 -5.63 22.93
N THR A 196 8.96 -6.21 24.06
CA THR A 196 10.12 -5.74 24.85
C THR A 196 11.30 -6.73 24.83
N SER A 197 11.18 -7.83 24.13
CA SER A 197 12.23 -8.84 23.98
C SER A 197 12.98 -8.68 22.65
N VAL A 198 14.29 -8.88 22.66
CA VAL A 198 15.12 -8.98 21.44
C VAL A 198 14.86 -10.30 20.76
N GLU A 199 14.67 -11.35 21.54
CA GLU A 199 14.46 -12.70 21.02
C GLU A 199 13.05 -12.85 20.46
N GLY A 200 12.96 -13.43 19.28
CA GLY A 200 11.66 -13.73 18.66
C GLY A 200 11.00 -14.97 19.28
N VAL A 201 9.75 -15.15 18.92
CA VAL A 201 8.95 -16.35 19.29
C VAL A 201 8.84 -17.27 18.08
N ARG A 202 9.01 -18.58 18.28
CA ARG A 202 9.07 -19.60 17.22
C ARG A 202 8.28 -20.85 17.57
N GLY A 203 8.07 -21.70 16.55
CA GLY A 203 7.43 -23.00 16.70
C GLY A 203 6.04 -22.90 17.33
N GLN A 204 5.65 -23.93 18.08
CA GLN A 204 4.31 -24.01 18.68
C GLN A 204 4.00 -22.82 19.60
N LYS A 205 4.99 -22.27 20.30
CA LYS A 205 4.81 -21.08 21.16
C LYS A 205 4.29 -19.88 20.37
N ALA A 206 4.69 -19.71 19.11
CA ALA A 206 4.19 -18.62 18.26
C ALA A 206 2.69 -18.79 17.94
N VAL A 207 2.22 -20.03 17.77
CA VAL A 207 0.80 -20.35 17.60
C VAL A 207 0.04 -20.15 18.92
N ASP A 208 0.55 -20.69 20.02
CA ASP A 208 -0.08 -20.60 21.33
C ASP A 208 -0.27 -19.14 21.79
N TRP A 209 0.66 -18.28 21.42
CA TRP A 209 0.60 -16.84 21.68
C TRP A 209 -0.20 -16.07 20.62
N ARG A 210 -0.77 -16.76 19.62
CA ARG A 210 -1.52 -16.16 18.50
C ARG A 210 -0.71 -15.20 17.62
N LEU A 211 0.61 -15.30 17.66
CA LEU A 211 1.47 -14.49 16.79
C LEU A 211 1.42 -14.98 15.35
N VAL A 212 1.21 -16.27 15.14
CA VAL A 212 0.99 -16.89 13.83
C VAL A 212 -0.22 -17.84 13.89
N ASP A 213 -0.80 -18.17 12.73
CA ASP A 213 -1.97 -19.04 12.65
C ASP A 213 -1.60 -20.50 12.52
N ALA A 214 -0.44 -20.78 11.91
CA ALA A 214 0.05 -22.14 11.74
C ALA A 214 1.57 -22.18 11.65
N ILE A 215 2.12 -23.37 11.93
CA ILE A 215 3.49 -23.73 11.64
C ILE A 215 3.52 -24.94 10.72
N ALA A 216 4.54 -25.03 9.87
CA ALA A 216 4.72 -26.18 8.98
C ALA A 216 6.20 -26.56 8.88
N LYS A 217 6.49 -27.85 8.86
CA LYS A 217 7.85 -28.37 8.61
C LYS A 217 8.33 -27.94 7.22
N PRO A 218 9.64 -27.74 6.99
CA PRO A 218 10.16 -27.26 5.71
C PRO A 218 9.67 -28.06 4.50
N ASN A 219 9.57 -29.39 4.62
CA ASN A 219 9.11 -30.27 3.54
C ASN A 219 7.60 -30.21 3.27
N GLN A 220 6.80 -29.64 4.17
CA GLN A 220 5.34 -29.48 4.04
C GLN A 220 4.92 -28.02 3.86
N PHE A 221 5.86 -27.08 4.04
CA PHE A 221 5.57 -25.66 4.13
C PHE A 221 4.80 -25.13 2.90
N GLN A 222 5.28 -25.45 1.70
CA GLN A 222 4.62 -24.97 0.47
C GLN A 222 3.22 -25.55 0.29
N GLN A 223 3.03 -26.83 0.65
CA GLN A 223 1.71 -27.44 0.59
C GLN A 223 0.73 -26.78 1.56
N VAL A 224 1.13 -26.58 2.82
CA VAL A 224 0.28 -25.92 3.84
C VAL A 224 -0.08 -24.49 3.41
N VAL A 225 0.88 -23.72 2.90
CA VAL A 225 0.65 -22.35 2.40
C VAL A 225 -0.36 -22.39 1.25
N ARG A 226 -0.20 -23.30 0.28
CA ARG A 226 -1.12 -23.43 -0.86
C ARG A 226 -2.54 -23.79 -0.42
N GLU A 227 -2.69 -24.78 0.44
CA GLU A 227 -3.99 -25.18 0.97
C GLU A 227 -4.71 -24.03 1.69
N ARG A 228 -3.99 -23.25 2.47
CA ARG A 228 -4.55 -22.09 3.16
C ARG A 228 -4.95 -20.97 2.19
N ALA A 229 -4.14 -20.69 1.18
CA ALA A 229 -4.45 -19.73 0.14
C ALA A 229 -5.69 -20.14 -0.67
N ASP A 230 -5.79 -21.40 -1.07
CA ASP A 230 -6.95 -21.94 -1.77
C ASP A 230 -8.24 -21.88 -0.92
N ASN A 231 -8.14 -22.18 0.38
CA ASN A 231 -9.24 -22.08 1.33
C ASN A 231 -9.72 -20.62 1.53
N LEU A 232 -8.82 -19.66 1.50
CA LEU A 232 -9.16 -18.23 1.56
C LEU A 232 -9.76 -17.76 0.22
N ALA A 233 -9.20 -18.19 -0.92
CA ALA A 233 -9.72 -17.89 -2.24
C ALA A 233 -11.14 -18.39 -2.44
N ALA A 234 -11.49 -19.55 -1.89
CA ALA A 234 -12.83 -20.12 -1.95
C ALA A 234 -13.90 -19.27 -1.23
N LYS A 235 -13.50 -18.41 -0.30
CA LYS A 235 -14.39 -17.51 0.45
C LYS A 235 -14.56 -16.13 -0.19
N SER A 236 -13.85 -15.84 -1.26
CA SER A 236 -13.86 -14.55 -1.93
C SER A 236 -15.07 -14.41 -2.85
N ASP A 237 -15.60 -13.20 -2.91
CA ASP A 237 -16.68 -12.77 -3.81
C ASP A 237 -16.16 -12.12 -5.10
N ARG A 238 -14.84 -12.14 -5.34
CA ARG A 238 -14.24 -11.62 -6.58
C ARG A 238 -14.63 -12.50 -7.78
N PRO A 239 -14.80 -11.88 -8.97
CA PRO A 239 -15.18 -12.64 -10.16
C PRO A 239 -14.09 -13.65 -10.56
N ALA A 240 -14.52 -14.77 -11.13
CA ALA A 240 -13.60 -15.84 -11.55
C ALA A 240 -13.07 -15.66 -12.98
N THR A 241 -13.81 -14.95 -13.83
CA THR A 241 -13.61 -14.96 -15.29
C THR A 241 -13.62 -13.58 -15.93
N GLU A 242 -13.75 -12.52 -15.12
CA GLU A 242 -13.74 -11.15 -15.63
C GLU A 242 -12.34 -10.75 -16.12
N LYS A 243 -12.32 -9.95 -17.19
CA LYS A 243 -11.10 -9.39 -17.72
C LYS A 243 -10.68 -8.17 -16.89
N GLY A 244 -9.43 -8.12 -16.51
CA GLY A 244 -8.86 -6.99 -15.79
C GLY A 244 -8.76 -5.71 -16.64
N VAL A 245 -8.65 -4.59 -15.94
CA VAL A 245 -8.46 -3.27 -16.53
C VAL A 245 -7.01 -2.84 -16.30
N ALA A 246 -6.26 -2.70 -17.39
CA ALA A 246 -4.85 -2.29 -17.34
C ALA A 246 -4.71 -0.86 -16.78
N LEU A 247 -3.82 -0.68 -15.81
CA LEU A 247 -3.48 0.62 -15.25
C LEU A 247 -2.40 1.29 -16.12
N THR A 248 -2.84 2.09 -17.08
CA THR A 248 -1.92 2.88 -17.92
C THR A 248 -1.13 3.89 -17.10
N PRO A 249 0.12 4.24 -17.49
CA PRO A 249 0.91 5.26 -16.81
C PRO A 249 0.15 6.59 -16.70
N ILE A 250 0.29 7.27 -15.58
CA ILE A 250 -0.28 8.60 -15.37
C ILE A 250 0.54 9.60 -16.18
N GLN A 251 -0.13 10.38 -17.04
CA GLN A 251 0.49 11.47 -17.77
C GLN A 251 0.56 12.71 -16.88
N ARG A 252 1.77 13.22 -16.68
CA ARG A 252 1.99 14.43 -15.88
C ARG A 252 3.16 15.25 -16.41
N ILE A 253 3.08 16.56 -16.22
CA ILE A 253 4.17 17.50 -16.44
C ILE A 253 4.52 18.13 -15.09
N ILE A 254 5.77 18.02 -14.68
CA ILE A 254 6.30 18.62 -13.45
C ILE A 254 7.17 19.81 -13.87
N ALA A 255 6.65 21.02 -13.63
CA ALA A 255 7.39 22.28 -13.79
C ALA A 255 7.85 22.79 -12.42
N ALA A 256 8.60 23.89 -12.40
CA ALA A 256 9.13 24.48 -11.17
C ALA A 256 8.03 24.80 -10.14
N ASP A 257 6.93 25.39 -10.58
CA ASP A 257 5.85 25.90 -9.72
C ASP A 257 4.49 25.28 -10.02
N GLN A 258 4.45 24.23 -10.84
CA GLN A 258 3.19 23.58 -11.20
C GLN A 258 3.41 22.09 -11.53
N ILE A 259 2.44 21.26 -11.12
CA ILE A 259 2.28 19.90 -11.59
C ILE A 259 0.96 19.83 -12.33
N SER A 260 0.99 19.38 -13.60
CA SER A 260 -0.21 19.31 -14.45
C SER A 260 -0.49 17.87 -14.85
N TYR A 261 -1.74 17.47 -14.62
CA TYR A 261 -2.36 16.23 -15.08
C TYR A 261 -3.55 16.58 -15.99
N ILE A 262 -4.28 15.59 -16.44
CA ILE A 262 -5.49 15.80 -17.25
C ILE A 262 -6.60 16.43 -16.42
N ASN A 263 -6.92 15.82 -15.27
CA ASN A 263 -8.02 16.22 -14.38
C ASN A 263 -7.58 16.95 -13.13
N VAL A 264 -6.29 16.97 -12.81
CA VAL A 264 -5.76 17.60 -11.60
C VAL A 264 -4.63 18.56 -11.99
N THR A 265 -4.55 19.69 -11.28
CA THR A 265 -3.38 20.58 -11.32
C THR A 265 -2.98 20.94 -9.91
N VAL A 266 -1.68 21.14 -9.68
CA VAL A 266 -1.16 21.64 -8.40
C VAL A 266 -0.29 22.85 -8.69
N ASP A 267 -0.72 24.01 -8.26
CA ASP A 267 0.04 25.26 -8.33
C ASP A 267 0.79 25.47 -7.00
N ILE A 268 2.09 25.77 -7.07
CA ILE A 268 2.98 25.83 -5.91
C ILE A 268 3.50 27.25 -5.72
N ASP A 269 3.09 27.92 -4.66
CA ASP A 269 3.63 29.21 -4.23
C ASP A 269 4.62 28.97 -3.07
N ARG A 270 5.92 28.85 -3.42
CA ARG A 270 6.96 28.61 -2.43
C ARG A 270 7.18 29.76 -1.48
N ALA A 271 6.96 30.98 -1.91
CA ALA A 271 7.11 32.16 -1.07
C ALA A 271 6.07 32.16 0.07
N LYS A 272 4.86 31.72 -0.22
CA LYS A 272 3.79 31.56 0.77
C LYS A 272 3.73 30.19 1.42
N ARG A 273 4.59 29.25 0.99
CA ARG A 273 4.58 27.85 1.43
C ARG A 273 3.21 27.18 1.24
N LEU A 274 2.57 27.47 0.11
CA LEU A 274 1.21 27.14 -0.25
C LEU A 274 1.17 26.30 -1.53
N ALA A 275 0.32 25.29 -1.59
CA ALA A 275 -0.06 24.61 -2.83
C ALA A 275 -1.57 24.67 -3.02
N THR A 276 -2.01 24.87 -4.28
CA THR A 276 -3.43 24.81 -4.65
C THR A 276 -3.64 23.60 -5.55
N PHE A 277 -4.39 22.62 -5.05
CA PHE A 277 -4.86 21.48 -5.82
C PHE A 277 -6.19 21.85 -6.45
N THR A 278 -6.27 21.77 -7.78
CA THR A 278 -7.51 22.01 -8.52
C THR A 278 -7.92 20.72 -9.21
N VAL A 279 -9.07 20.17 -8.83
CA VAL A 279 -9.73 19.04 -9.47
C VAL A 279 -10.74 19.54 -10.47
N LYS A 280 -10.72 19.00 -11.69
CA LYS A 280 -11.61 19.38 -12.78
C LYS A 280 -12.72 18.34 -12.95
N ALA A 281 -13.96 18.80 -13.01
CA ALA A 281 -15.09 17.97 -13.41
C ALA A 281 -14.89 17.38 -14.82
N PRO A 282 -15.53 16.25 -15.15
CA PRO A 282 -15.46 15.71 -16.50
C PRO A 282 -16.05 16.69 -17.52
N THR A 283 -15.34 16.92 -18.62
CA THR A 283 -15.75 17.83 -19.70
C THR A 283 -16.50 17.11 -20.84
N THR A 284 -16.53 15.79 -20.80
CA THR A 284 -17.23 14.92 -21.77
C THR A 284 -18.23 14.03 -21.04
N ALA A 285 -19.28 13.61 -21.76
CA ALA A 285 -20.23 12.66 -21.22
C ALA A 285 -19.52 11.38 -20.79
N GLN A 286 -19.78 10.94 -19.56
CA GLN A 286 -19.22 9.72 -18.99
C GLN A 286 -20.15 8.53 -19.26
N PRO A 287 -19.60 7.31 -19.42
CA PRO A 287 -20.42 6.10 -19.55
C PRO A 287 -21.26 5.87 -18.29
N THR A 288 -22.49 5.41 -18.47
CA THR A 288 -23.47 5.13 -17.41
C THR A 288 -23.75 3.65 -17.23
N ASP A 289 -23.21 2.79 -18.10
CA ASP A 289 -23.35 1.32 -18.01
C ASP A 289 -21.97 0.65 -17.85
N ILE A 290 -21.99 -0.59 -17.40
CA ILE A 290 -20.78 -1.37 -17.12
C ILE A 290 -19.92 -1.60 -18.37
N ALA A 291 -20.52 -1.82 -19.52
CA ALA A 291 -19.76 -2.06 -20.77
C ALA A 291 -18.96 -0.83 -21.16
N GLY A 292 -19.58 0.35 -21.12
CA GLY A 292 -18.91 1.62 -21.38
C GLY A 292 -17.85 1.97 -20.33
N ILE A 293 -18.14 1.70 -19.04
CA ILE A 293 -17.19 1.91 -17.94
C ILE A 293 -15.93 1.04 -18.13
N LEU A 294 -16.10 -0.25 -18.43
CA LEU A 294 -14.98 -1.15 -18.70
C LEU A 294 -14.21 -0.78 -19.98
N ALA A 295 -14.91 -0.32 -21.01
CA ALA A 295 -14.28 0.16 -22.25
C ALA A 295 -13.44 1.43 -22.02
N ALA A 296 -13.90 2.35 -21.18
CA ALA A 296 -13.14 3.53 -20.77
C ALA A 296 -11.94 3.15 -19.86
N GLY A 297 -12.08 2.11 -19.07
CA GLY A 297 -11.01 1.53 -18.27
C GLY A 297 -10.30 2.55 -17.37
N ALA A 298 -8.98 2.63 -17.43
CA ALA A 298 -8.18 3.56 -16.63
C ALA A 298 -8.42 5.04 -16.96
N GLN A 299 -9.08 5.33 -18.10
CA GLN A 299 -9.44 6.70 -18.53
C GLN A 299 -10.85 7.10 -18.06
N TRP A 300 -11.61 6.20 -17.46
CA TRP A 300 -12.89 6.56 -16.81
C TRP A 300 -12.63 7.65 -15.77
N TRP A 301 -13.32 8.78 -15.87
CA TRP A 301 -13.00 9.98 -15.11
C TRP A 301 -12.82 9.74 -13.60
N PRO A 302 -13.71 9.01 -12.87
CA PRO A 302 -13.51 8.80 -11.43
C PRO A 302 -12.20 8.09 -11.10
N LEU A 303 -11.80 7.08 -11.90
CA LEU A 303 -10.55 6.36 -11.68
C LEU A 303 -9.34 7.19 -12.11
N GLN A 304 -9.40 7.84 -13.27
CA GLN A 304 -8.31 8.67 -13.77
C GLN A 304 -8.02 9.83 -12.82
N MET A 305 -9.05 10.57 -12.44
CA MET A 305 -8.95 11.72 -11.54
C MET A 305 -8.36 11.32 -10.19
N VAL A 306 -8.83 10.23 -9.58
CA VAL A 306 -8.33 9.82 -8.28
C VAL A 306 -6.88 9.31 -8.32
N ARG A 307 -6.48 8.65 -9.40
CA ARG A 307 -5.07 8.24 -9.58
C ARG A 307 -4.14 9.45 -9.73
N GLU A 308 -4.58 10.47 -10.46
CA GLU A 308 -3.84 11.73 -10.62
C GLU A 308 -3.73 12.48 -9.27
N LEU A 309 -4.83 12.56 -8.53
CA LEU A 309 -4.86 13.20 -7.20
C LEU A 309 -3.96 12.46 -6.21
N ASP A 310 -3.98 11.13 -6.20
CA ASP A 310 -3.15 10.29 -5.34
C ASP A 310 -1.66 10.51 -5.60
N ASP A 311 -1.26 10.52 -6.88
CA ASP A 311 0.11 10.80 -7.30
C ASP A 311 0.55 12.23 -6.91
N ALA A 312 -0.33 13.22 -7.09
CA ALA A 312 -0.09 14.60 -6.69
C ALA A 312 0.13 14.74 -5.17
N ILE A 313 -0.70 14.09 -4.35
CA ILE A 313 -0.56 14.08 -2.89
C ILE A 313 0.77 13.45 -2.48
N LEU A 314 1.14 12.31 -3.05
CA LEU A 314 2.40 11.62 -2.77
C LEU A 314 3.60 12.47 -3.16
N HIS A 315 3.56 13.10 -4.34
CA HIS A 315 4.60 14.00 -4.80
C HIS A 315 4.79 15.16 -3.83
N MET A 316 3.72 15.91 -3.54
CA MET A 316 3.77 17.09 -2.68
C MET A 316 4.19 16.76 -1.25
N ARG A 317 3.78 15.60 -0.76
CA ARG A 317 4.12 15.15 0.59
C ARG A 317 5.61 14.84 0.76
N THR A 318 6.24 14.32 -0.28
CA THR A 318 7.61 13.80 -0.20
C THR A 318 8.66 14.71 -0.85
N ASN A 319 8.33 15.35 -1.96
CA ASN A 319 9.28 16.19 -2.69
C ASN A 319 9.17 17.68 -2.35
N GLU A 320 8.04 18.14 -1.76
CA GLU A 320 7.79 19.54 -1.41
C GLU A 320 7.56 19.69 0.11
N LEU A 321 8.60 19.36 0.89
CA LEU A 321 8.53 19.31 2.36
C LEU A 321 8.22 20.67 3.01
N ASP A 322 8.64 21.78 2.36
CA ASP A 322 8.44 23.12 2.89
C ASP A 322 7.04 23.69 2.66
N ILE A 323 6.23 23.04 1.83
CA ILE A 323 4.86 23.46 1.55
C ILE A 323 3.96 22.95 2.68
N GLY A 324 3.53 23.87 3.56
CA GLY A 324 2.79 23.53 4.78
C GLY A 324 1.27 23.64 4.65
N THR A 325 0.77 24.37 3.66
CA THR A 325 -0.68 24.62 3.47
C THR A 325 -1.12 24.15 2.10
N TRP A 326 -2.24 23.42 2.07
CA TRP A 326 -2.88 22.97 0.84
C TRP A 326 -4.29 23.53 0.71
N LEU A 327 -4.58 24.17 -0.40
CA LEU A 327 -5.91 24.59 -0.79
C LEU A 327 -6.46 23.56 -1.78
N LEU A 328 -7.68 23.12 -1.57
CA LEU A 328 -8.41 22.25 -2.47
C LEU A 328 -9.47 23.05 -3.19
N LYS A 329 -9.46 23.03 -4.51
CA LYS A 329 -10.46 23.61 -5.40
C LYS A 329 -11.05 22.53 -6.29
N ALA A 330 -12.32 22.69 -6.63
CA ALA A 330 -12.98 21.89 -7.65
C ALA A 330 -13.67 22.82 -8.64
N VAL A 331 -13.42 22.63 -9.93
CA VAL A 331 -13.94 23.51 -10.99
C VAL A 331 -14.63 22.71 -12.08
N GLY A 332 -15.69 23.27 -12.65
CA GLY A 332 -16.44 22.69 -13.75
C GLY A 332 -17.93 22.50 -13.42
N ASP A 333 -18.59 21.63 -14.17
CA ASP A 333 -20.04 21.41 -14.02
C ASP A 333 -20.34 20.43 -12.86
N ALA A 334 -20.98 20.94 -11.81
CA ALA A 334 -21.44 20.13 -10.67
C ALA A 334 -22.44 19.04 -11.10
N LYS A 335 -23.24 19.25 -12.14
CA LYS A 335 -24.17 18.23 -12.64
C LYS A 335 -23.43 17.03 -13.24
N ALA A 336 -22.29 17.27 -13.90
CA ALA A 336 -21.46 16.20 -14.43
C ALA A 336 -20.81 15.35 -13.31
N VAL A 337 -20.42 15.98 -12.20
CA VAL A 337 -19.92 15.27 -11.02
C VAL A 337 -21.03 14.44 -10.37
N LEU A 338 -22.20 15.03 -10.12
CA LEU A 338 -23.36 14.32 -9.56
C LEU A 338 -23.82 13.13 -10.44
N ALA A 339 -23.75 13.27 -11.78
CA ALA A 339 -24.04 12.17 -12.70
C ALA A 339 -23.01 11.03 -12.57
N SER A 340 -21.73 11.36 -12.36
CA SER A 340 -20.68 10.37 -12.10
C SER A 340 -20.88 9.66 -10.77
N ASP A 341 -21.28 10.38 -9.72
CA ASP A 341 -21.60 9.80 -8.40
C ASP A 341 -22.81 8.88 -8.47
N ALA A 342 -23.84 9.28 -9.20
CA ALA A 342 -25.02 8.45 -9.43
C ALA A 342 -24.65 7.12 -10.14
N THR A 343 -23.73 7.19 -11.11
CA THR A 343 -23.22 6.01 -11.82
C THR A 343 -22.39 5.11 -10.89
N LEU A 344 -21.51 5.67 -10.07
CA LEU A 344 -20.75 4.93 -9.06
C LEU A 344 -21.70 4.19 -8.09
N LEU A 345 -22.74 4.88 -7.61
CA LEU A 345 -23.72 4.31 -6.69
C LEU A 345 -24.56 3.20 -7.34
N ALA A 346 -25.00 3.40 -8.59
CA ALA A 346 -25.80 2.44 -9.33
C ALA A 346 -25.07 1.11 -9.59
N HIS A 347 -23.73 1.17 -9.73
CA HIS A 347 -22.89 0.02 -10.08
C HIS A 347 -21.89 -0.38 -8.98
N LYS A 348 -22.07 0.09 -7.74
CA LYS A 348 -21.13 -0.11 -6.61
C LYS A 348 -20.74 -1.55 -6.32
N ASP A 349 -21.61 -2.51 -6.69
CA ASP A 349 -21.39 -3.93 -6.45
C ASP A 349 -20.57 -4.59 -7.57
N HIS A 350 -20.38 -3.92 -8.71
CA HIS A 350 -19.51 -4.40 -9.77
C HIS A 350 -18.04 -4.25 -9.36
N TRP A 351 -17.22 -5.30 -9.53
CA TRP A 351 -15.86 -5.36 -9.02
C TRP A 351 -15.00 -4.12 -9.39
N PHE A 352 -15.05 -3.67 -10.63
CA PHE A 352 -14.24 -2.54 -11.11
C PHE A 352 -14.69 -1.20 -10.50
N VAL A 353 -16.00 -0.98 -10.38
CA VAL A 353 -16.56 0.21 -9.72
C VAL A 353 -16.25 0.18 -8.23
N ARG A 354 -16.38 -0.97 -7.58
CA ARG A 354 -16.02 -1.19 -6.17
C ARG A 354 -14.54 -0.85 -5.92
N GLU A 355 -13.63 -1.29 -6.80
CA GLU A 355 -12.21 -0.95 -6.68
C GLU A 355 -11.93 0.54 -6.90
N THR A 356 -12.67 1.18 -7.82
CA THR A 356 -12.57 2.64 -8.04
C THR A 356 -13.03 3.42 -6.80
N ILE A 357 -14.17 3.06 -6.21
CA ILE A 357 -14.66 3.62 -4.94
C ILE A 357 -13.63 3.39 -3.82
N GLY A 358 -13.05 2.18 -3.76
CA GLY A 358 -11.99 1.85 -2.82
C GLY A 358 -10.75 2.74 -3.01
N HIS A 359 -10.37 3.05 -4.24
CA HIS A 359 -9.25 3.95 -4.53
C HIS A 359 -9.54 5.38 -4.07
N LEU A 360 -10.74 5.91 -4.36
CA LEU A 360 -11.21 7.20 -3.86
C LEU A 360 -11.10 7.27 -2.33
N ARG A 361 -11.65 6.30 -1.62
CA ARG A 361 -11.58 6.22 -0.16
C ARG A 361 -10.15 6.24 0.37
N ARG A 362 -9.25 5.44 -0.20
CA ARG A 362 -7.83 5.38 0.20
C ARG A 362 -7.09 6.68 -0.07
N THR A 363 -7.37 7.34 -1.18
CA THR A 363 -6.76 8.63 -1.54
C THR A 363 -7.24 9.74 -0.60
N LEU A 364 -8.53 9.79 -0.26
CA LEU A 364 -9.05 10.76 0.72
C LEU A 364 -8.48 10.50 2.12
N ALA A 365 -8.36 9.23 2.55
CA ALA A 365 -7.69 8.90 3.80
C ALA A 365 -6.20 9.34 3.80
N ARG A 366 -5.50 9.21 2.66
CA ARG A 366 -4.12 9.71 2.51
C ARG A 366 -4.05 11.22 2.61
N LEU A 367 -5.01 11.93 2.02
CA LEU A 367 -5.12 13.38 2.12
C LEU A 367 -5.24 13.80 3.58
N ASP A 368 -6.14 13.18 4.33
CA ASP A 368 -6.39 13.45 5.75
C ASP A 368 -5.10 13.32 6.61
N VAL A 369 -4.32 12.26 6.38
CA VAL A 369 -3.08 12.00 7.15
C VAL A 369 -1.84 12.68 6.56
N SER A 370 -1.96 13.62 5.62
CA SER A 370 -0.81 14.25 4.96
C SER A 370 -0.03 15.22 5.82
N SER A 371 -0.51 15.57 7.02
CA SER A 371 0.13 16.50 7.96
C SER A 371 0.40 17.86 7.34
N ARG A 372 -0.61 18.39 6.67
CA ARG A 372 -0.65 19.75 6.12
C ARG A 372 -1.90 20.45 6.64
N SER A 373 -1.87 21.78 6.70
CA SER A 373 -3.10 22.55 6.88
C SER A 373 -3.87 22.52 5.58
N ILE A 374 -5.08 21.92 5.59
CA ILE A 374 -5.86 21.67 4.37
C ILE A 374 -7.15 22.48 4.46
N PHE A 375 -7.46 23.24 3.40
CA PHE A 375 -8.66 24.04 3.29
C PHE A 375 -9.35 23.77 1.95
N ALA A 376 -10.64 23.46 1.98
CA ALA A 376 -11.48 23.43 0.78
C ALA A 376 -12.00 24.85 0.51
N ILE A 377 -11.80 25.34 -0.71
CA ILE A 377 -12.23 26.66 -1.15
C ILE A 377 -13.53 26.50 -1.93
N VAL A 378 -14.64 26.83 -1.28
CA VAL A 378 -15.98 26.81 -1.88
C VAL A 378 -16.34 28.22 -2.30
N GLU A 379 -16.42 28.46 -3.60
CA GLU A 379 -16.72 29.77 -4.21
C GLU A 379 -17.70 29.57 -5.39
N GLU A 380 -18.19 30.65 -5.96
CA GLU A 380 -19.06 30.58 -7.15
C GLU A 380 -18.35 29.83 -8.29
N GLY A 381 -19.07 28.89 -8.94
CA GLY A 381 -18.52 28.04 -10.01
C GLY A 381 -17.73 26.81 -9.52
N THR A 382 -17.68 26.55 -8.21
CA THR A 382 -17.14 25.29 -7.70
C THR A 382 -18.07 24.12 -8.02
N CYS A 383 -17.48 22.93 -8.22
CA CYS A 383 -18.21 21.66 -8.38
C CYS A 383 -18.02 20.71 -7.18
N PHE A 384 -17.70 21.22 -6.00
CA PHE A 384 -17.83 20.44 -4.77
C PHE A 384 -19.31 20.10 -4.52
N VAL A 385 -19.63 18.79 -4.48
CA VAL A 385 -20.98 18.26 -4.32
C VAL A 385 -20.98 17.05 -3.40
#